data_ea33bbb5f5bbfebe99fd7d2f601fd676
#
_entry.id   ea33bbb5f5bbfebe99fd7d2f601fd676
#
_cell.length_a   1.000
_cell.length_b   1.000
_cell.length_c   1.000
_cell.angle_alpha   90.00
_cell.angle_beta   90.00
_cell.angle_gamma   90.00
#
_symmetry.space_group_name_H-M   'P 1'
#
loop_
_entity.id
_entity.type
_entity.pdbx_description
1 polymer ?
#
loop_
_entity_poly.entity_id
_entity_poly.type
_entity_poly.pdbx_seq_one_letter_code
_entity_poly.pdbx_strand_id
1 'polypeptide(L)'
;MLERDTRTAPQNNIVYPLSGMVFCADCKASMLRRTVRRGNKTFRYYVCSANKRGNGCSSHSFEQSKLEQTVLRAITKQIDIILDTDELLNAMGKSKIENAHIRRLDLAIAQKNSELDRYCNFRMKLYEALNDDLIDRDEYEKMRNKYTGMIEETENIIRQLSADREKSLTNTTPRDWMASIAKFKGITALSREAVITLVDRIYVYEDKHIRIDFNFRNELSYYKEILQQKEVG
;
A
#
# COMPACT_ATOMS: atom_id res chain seq x y z
N MET A 1 -12.42 -8.47 -11.17
CA MET A 1 -11.10 -8.95 -10.74
C MET A 1 -10.17 -9.47 -11.85
N LEU A 2 -10.58 -9.41 -13.10
CA LEU A 2 -9.74 -9.76 -14.28
C LEU A 2 -9.00 -8.55 -14.88
N GLU A 3 -9.17 -7.36 -14.34
CA GLU A 3 -8.69 -6.07 -14.88
C GLU A 3 -7.16 -5.86 -14.83
N ARG A 4 -6.40 -6.75 -14.16
CA ARG A 4 -4.93 -6.67 -14.14
C ARG A 4 -4.24 -7.50 -15.23
N ASP A 5 -4.99 -8.03 -16.18
CA ASP A 5 -4.41 -8.77 -17.30
C ASP A 5 -4.06 -7.82 -18.45
N THR A 6 -2.80 -7.42 -18.53
CA THR A 6 -2.28 -6.50 -19.56
C THR A 6 -1.83 -7.20 -20.86
N ARG A 7 -2.28 -8.41 -21.12
CA ARG A 7 -1.93 -9.13 -22.35
C ARG A 7 -2.58 -8.49 -23.58
N THR A 8 -1.78 -8.09 -24.54
CA THR A 8 -2.24 -7.43 -25.78
C THR A 8 -2.77 -8.40 -26.85
N ALA A 9 -2.39 -9.67 -26.81
CA ALA A 9 -2.90 -10.74 -27.70
C ALA A 9 -2.66 -12.11 -27.04
N PRO A 10 -3.60 -12.68 -26.29
CA PRO A 10 -3.45 -14.01 -25.72
C PRO A 10 -3.63 -15.05 -26.81
N GLN A 11 -2.54 -15.54 -27.39
CA GLN A 11 -2.57 -16.67 -28.31
C GLN A 11 -3.02 -17.98 -27.64
N ASN A 12 -2.87 -18.05 -26.30
CA ASN A 12 -3.39 -19.14 -25.47
C ASN A 12 -4.02 -18.50 -24.22
N ASN A 13 -5.17 -18.97 -23.80
CA ASN A 13 -5.88 -18.50 -22.57
C ASN A 13 -5.15 -18.83 -21.24
N ILE A 14 -3.83 -19.02 -21.26
CA ILE A 14 -3.05 -19.38 -20.08
C ILE A 14 -2.62 -18.09 -19.36
N VAL A 15 -3.21 -17.85 -18.20
CA VAL A 15 -2.79 -16.79 -17.28
C VAL A 15 -1.79 -17.36 -16.28
N TYR A 16 -0.56 -16.86 -16.30
CA TYR A 16 0.47 -17.28 -15.34
C TYR A 16 0.28 -16.56 -14.00
N PRO A 17 0.73 -17.17 -12.87
CA PRO A 17 0.51 -16.59 -11.54
C PRO A 17 0.98 -15.14 -11.40
N LEU A 18 2.11 -14.77 -11.99
CA LEU A 18 2.70 -13.43 -11.90
C LEU A 18 2.35 -12.50 -13.08
N SER A 19 1.45 -12.89 -13.99
CA SER A 19 1.06 -12.04 -15.13
C SER A 19 0.54 -10.68 -14.67
N GLY A 20 1.08 -9.57 -15.21
CA GLY A 20 0.67 -8.20 -14.87
C GLY A 20 1.08 -7.70 -13.48
N MET A 21 1.88 -8.49 -12.72
CA MET A 21 2.29 -8.15 -11.36
C MET A 21 3.77 -7.76 -11.25
N VAL A 22 4.57 -7.99 -12.31
CA VAL A 22 6.02 -7.78 -12.31
C VAL A 22 6.39 -6.51 -13.06
N PHE A 23 7.16 -5.64 -12.42
CA PHE A 23 7.57 -4.33 -12.94
C PHE A 23 9.09 -4.14 -12.82
N CYS A 24 9.65 -3.37 -13.73
CA CYS A 24 11.03 -2.91 -13.63
C CYS A 24 11.16 -1.90 -12.47
N ALA A 25 12.15 -2.06 -11.61
CA ALA A 25 12.34 -1.17 -10.47
C ALA A 25 12.77 0.24 -10.91
N ASP A 26 13.47 0.40 -12.02
CA ASP A 26 14.02 1.67 -12.49
C ASP A 26 12.98 2.46 -13.29
N CYS A 27 12.50 1.90 -14.41
CA CYS A 27 11.58 2.62 -15.30
C CYS A 27 10.09 2.40 -14.99
N LYS A 28 9.75 1.56 -14.00
CA LYS A 28 8.39 1.20 -13.59
C LYS A 28 7.53 0.54 -14.67
N ALA A 29 8.09 0.28 -15.86
CA ALA A 29 7.38 -0.42 -16.92
C ALA A 29 7.12 -1.88 -16.55
N SER A 30 6.02 -2.44 -17.06
CA SER A 30 5.69 -3.86 -16.86
C SER A 30 6.77 -4.77 -17.47
N MET A 31 7.03 -5.89 -16.83
CA MET A 31 7.94 -6.90 -17.36
C MET A 31 7.16 -7.98 -18.13
N LEU A 32 7.65 -8.27 -19.33
CA LEU A 32 7.03 -9.24 -20.22
C LEU A 32 7.67 -10.61 -20.06
N ARG A 33 6.85 -11.66 -20.02
CA ARG A 33 7.33 -13.03 -20.02
C ARG A 33 7.84 -13.41 -21.41
N ARG A 34 9.11 -13.82 -21.51
CA ARG A 34 9.76 -14.26 -22.74
C ARG A 34 10.25 -15.70 -22.62
N THR A 35 10.00 -16.49 -23.66
CA THR A 35 10.52 -17.83 -23.80
C THR A 35 11.70 -17.83 -24.76
N VAL A 36 12.82 -18.42 -24.36
CA VAL A 36 14.03 -18.57 -25.18
C VAL A 36 14.34 -20.05 -25.30
N ARG A 37 14.49 -20.54 -26.53
CA ARG A 37 14.89 -21.92 -26.83
C ARG A 37 16.37 -21.92 -27.18
N ARG A 38 17.13 -22.80 -26.54
CA ARG A 38 18.55 -23.09 -26.87
C ARG A 38 18.74 -24.61 -27.00
N GLY A 39 18.83 -25.09 -28.22
CA GLY A 39 18.78 -26.53 -28.53
C GLY A 39 17.48 -27.11 -27.96
N ASN A 40 17.59 -28.21 -27.22
CA ASN A 40 16.45 -28.90 -26.62
C ASN A 40 15.98 -28.28 -25.28
N LYS A 41 16.60 -27.20 -24.81
CA LYS A 41 16.26 -26.57 -23.54
C LYS A 41 15.41 -25.29 -23.77
N THR A 42 14.38 -25.16 -22.95
CA THR A 42 13.49 -23.96 -22.95
C THR A 42 13.68 -23.18 -21.66
N PHE A 43 14.06 -21.93 -21.80
CA PHE A 43 14.22 -20.99 -20.69
C PHE A 43 13.12 -19.94 -20.74
N ARG A 44 12.66 -19.50 -19.58
CA ARG A 44 11.60 -18.51 -19.44
C ARG A 44 12.07 -17.40 -18.52
N TYR A 45 11.92 -16.15 -18.99
CA TYR A 45 12.38 -14.95 -18.27
C TYR A 45 11.29 -13.89 -18.26
N TYR A 46 11.27 -13.08 -17.20
CA TYR A 46 10.63 -11.78 -17.21
C TYR A 46 11.66 -10.75 -17.68
N VAL A 47 11.30 -9.91 -18.67
CA VAL A 47 12.19 -8.89 -19.26
C VAL A 47 11.49 -7.54 -19.28
N CYS A 48 12.23 -6.45 -19.03
CA CYS A 48 11.69 -5.11 -19.05
C CYS A 48 11.12 -4.76 -20.43
N SER A 49 9.88 -4.28 -20.49
CA SER A 49 9.22 -3.91 -21.74
C SER A 49 9.80 -2.65 -22.36
N ALA A 50 10.26 -1.68 -21.55
CA ALA A 50 10.90 -0.45 -22.02
C ALA A 50 12.26 -0.74 -22.68
N ASN A 51 13.10 -1.57 -22.06
CA ASN A 51 14.36 -2.01 -22.66
C ASN A 51 14.13 -2.71 -24.00
N LYS A 52 13.14 -3.58 -24.07
CA LYS A 52 12.81 -4.30 -25.32
C LYS A 52 12.36 -3.35 -26.44
N ARG A 53 11.79 -2.20 -26.13
CA ARG A 53 11.35 -1.18 -27.09
C ARG A 53 12.42 -0.15 -27.42
N GLY A 54 13.60 -0.25 -26.82
CA GLY A 54 14.68 0.74 -26.99
C GLY A 54 14.47 2.06 -26.25
N ASN A 55 13.59 2.08 -25.24
CA ASN A 55 13.20 3.29 -24.49
C ASN A 55 14.15 3.60 -23.30
N GLY A 56 15.46 3.40 -23.46
CA GLY A 56 16.47 3.94 -22.54
C GLY A 56 16.63 3.25 -21.18
N CYS A 57 15.95 2.14 -20.92
CA CYS A 57 16.15 1.37 -19.70
C CYS A 57 17.25 0.32 -19.87
N SER A 58 18.02 0.04 -18.81
CA SER A 58 18.99 -1.05 -18.80
C SER A 58 18.34 -2.42 -18.89
N SER A 59 19.14 -3.47 -19.15
CA SER A 59 18.62 -4.82 -19.37
C SER A 59 18.23 -5.51 -18.06
N HIS A 60 16.97 -5.35 -17.66
CA HIS A 60 16.39 -6.09 -16.53
C HIS A 60 15.79 -7.39 -17.02
N SER A 61 16.31 -8.51 -16.50
CA SER A 61 15.77 -9.84 -16.77
C SER A 61 15.83 -10.72 -15.52
N PHE A 62 14.79 -11.52 -15.29
CA PHE A 62 14.74 -12.46 -14.18
C PHE A 62 14.17 -13.80 -14.64
N GLU A 63 14.81 -14.89 -14.24
CA GLU A 63 14.33 -16.23 -14.58
C GLU A 63 13.00 -16.54 -13.90
N GLN A 64 12.01 -16.99 -14.67
CA GLN A 64 10.64 -17.22 -14.17
C GLN A 64 10.61 -18.14 -12.95
N SER A 65 11.27 -19.31 -13.02
CA SER A 65 11.24 -20.30 -11.94
C SER A 65 11.83 -19.75 -10.63
N LYS A 66 12.91 -19.01 -10.72
CA LYS A 66 13.55 -18.37 -9.55
C LYS A 66 12.68 -17.26 -8.97
N LEU A 67 12.04 -16.45 -9.83
CA LEU A 67 11.14 -15.39 -9.38
C LEU A 67 9.93 -15.98 -8.64
N GLU A 68 9.29 -17.00 -9.25
CA GLU A 68 8.14 -17.68 -8.65
C GLU A 68 8.47 -18.32 -7.30
N GLN A 69 9.63 -18.97 -7.18
CA GLN A 69 10.10 -19.54 -5.90
C GLN A 69 10.36 -18.47 -4.85
N THR A 70 10.98 -17.35 -5.23
CA THR A 70 11.27 -16.25 -4.30
C THR A 70 9.99 -15.59 -3.83
N VAL A 71 9.05 -15.35 -4.75
CA VAL A 71 7.72 -14.79 -4.42
C VAL A 71 6.94 -15.76 -3.54
N LEU A 72 6.97 -17.07 -3.83
CA LEU A 72 6.31 -18.08 -2.99
C LEU A 72 6.82 -18.04 -1.56
N ARG A 73 8.14 -18.04 -1.35
CA ARG A 73 8.74 -17.95 -0.02
C ARG A 73 8.34 -16.67 0.71
N ALA A 74 8.34 -15.53 0.02
CA ALA A 74 7.94 -14.26 0.61
C ALA A 74 6.45 -14.26 1.01
N ILE A 75 5.57 -14.80 0.16
CA ILE A 75 4.14 -14.95 0.44
C ILE A 75 3.92 -15.87 1.65
N THR A 76 4.56 -17.06 1.68
CA THR A 76 4.43 -18.00 2.80
C THR A 76 4.84 -17.34 4.11
N LYS A 77 6.01 -16.69 4.13
CA LYS A 77 6.46 -15.95 5.31
C LYS A 77 5.50 -14.84 5.73
N GLN A 78 4.91 -14.14 4.77
CA GLN A 78 3.93 -13.09 5.07
C GLN A 78 2.62 -13.67 5.64
N ILE A 79 2.17 -14.80 5.14
CA ILE A 79 1.00 -15.53 5.68
C ILE A 79 1.27 -15.93 7.13
N ASP A 80 2.41 -16.54 7.43
CA ASP A 80 2.77 -16.94 8.78
C ASP A 80 2.75 -15.74 9.73
N ILE A 81 3.37 -14.61 9.36
CA ILE A 81 3.35 -13.37 10.14
C ILE A 81 1.92 -12.86 10.40
N ILE A 82 1.03 -12.95 9.41
CA ILE A 82 -0.35 -12.50 9.54
C ILE A 82 -1.12 -13.42 10.49
N LEU A 83 -0.93 -14.74 10.37
CA LEU A 83 -1.61 -15.70 11.23
C LEU A 83 -1.12 -15.63 12.68
N ASP A 84 0.18 -15.48 12.91
CA ASP A 84 0.74 -15.26 14.24
C ASP A 84 0.20 -13.96 14.86
N THR A 85 0.11 -12.89 14.06
CA THR A 85 -0.47 -11.62 14.48
C THR A 85 -1.95 -11.80 14.85
N ASP A 86 -2.73 -12.54 14.05
CA ASP A 86 -4.14 -12.80 14.32
C ASP A 86 -4.35 -13.61 15.61
N GLU A 87 -3.51 -14.62 15.85
CA GLU A 87 -3.55 -15.42 17.09
C GLU A 87 -3.27 -14.55 18.31
N LEU A 88 -2.25 -13.70 18.30
CA LEU A 88 -1.92 -12.76 19.37
C LEU A 88 -3.06 -11.76 19.63
N LEU A 89 -3.67 -11.23 18.56
CA LEU A 89 -4.80 -10.32 18.67
C LEU A 89 -6.04 -11.02 19.26
N ASN A 90 -6.27 -12.29 18.92
CA ASN A 90 -7.35 -13.09 19.51
C ASN A 90 -7.15 -13.28 21.01
N ALA A 91 -5.92 -13.53 21.45
CA ALA A 91 -5.57 -13.63 22.86
C ALA A 91 -5.79 -12.33 23.65
N MET A 92 -5.73 -11.16 22.98
CA MET A 92 -6.02 -9.86 23.61
C MET A 92 -7.50 -9.57 23.82
N GLY A 93 -8.39 -10.24 23.10
CA GLY A 93 -9.84 -10.02 23.14
C GLY A 93 -10.30 -8.86 22.24
N LYS A 94 -11.43 -9.08 21.55
CA LYS A 94 -12.00 -8.15 20.55
C LYS A 94 -12.17 -6.71 21.07
N SER A 95 -12.74 -6.55 22.25
CA SER A 95 -13.08 -5.25 22.84
C SER A 95 -11.87 -4.34 23.04
N LYS A 96 -10.69 -4.89 23.39
CA LYS A 96 -9.48 -4.09 23.59
C LYS A 96 -8.90 -3.55 22.28
N ILE A 97 -9.02 -4.33 21.22
CA ILE A 97 -8.50 -3.96 19.88
C ILE A 97 -9.36 -2.88 19.25
N GLU A 98 -10.68 -3.05 19.30
CA GLU A 98 -11.64 -2.07 18.80
C GLU A 98 -11.49 -0.73 19.52
N ASN A 99 -11.36 -0.74 20.86
CA ASN A 99 -11.11 0.45 21.65
C ASN A 99 -9.77 1.13 21.33
N ALA A 100 -8.70 0.37 21.05
CA ALA A 100 -7.42 0.93 20.67
C ALA A 100 -7.48 1.62 19.29
N HIS A 101 -8.19 1.02 18.33
CA HIS A 101 -8.38 1.61 17.01
C HIS A 101 -9.18 2.92 17.07
N ILE A 102 -10.29 2.91 17.80
CA ILE A 102 -11.13 4.11 18.01
C ILE A 102 -10.33 5.22 18.69
N ARG A 103 -9.56 4.91 19.74
CA ARG A 103 -8.71 5.88 20.42
C ARG A 103 -7.67 6.52 19.48
N ARG A 104 -7.06 5.73 18.58
CA ARG A 104 -6.10 6.28 17.59
C ARG A 104 -6.77 7.25 16.64
N LEU A 105 -7.97 6.92 16.14
CA LEU A 105 -8.75 7.82 15.28
C LEU A 105 -9.15 9.08 16.04
N ASP A 106 -9.58 8.96 17.30
CA ASP A 106 -9.92 10.10 18.15
C ASP A 106 -8.71 11.03 18.35
N LEU A 107 -7.52 10.48 18.61
CA LEU A 107 -6.28 11.26 18.74
C LEU A 107 -5.90 11.96 17.43
N ALA A 108 -6.00 11.27 16.29
CA ALA A 108 -5.72 11.84 14.99
C ALA A 108 -6.70 12.98 14.64
N ILE A 109 -7.99 12.82 14.93
CA ILE A 109 -9.01 13.84 14.76
C ILE A 109 -8.71 15.05 15.66
N ALA A 110 -8.39 14.82 16.95
CA ALA A 110 -8.04 15.89 17.88
C ALA A 110 -6.82 16.69 17.42
N GLN A 111 -5.78 16.00 16.92
CA GLN A 111 -4.59 16.65 16.37
C GLN A 111 -4.92 17.50 15.14
N LYS A 112 -5.75 17.00 14.23
CA LYS A 112 -6.16 17.73 13.03
C LYS A 112 -7.07 18.92 13.36
N ASN A 113 -7.93 18.82 14.37
CA ASN A 113 -8.70 19.96 14.86
C ASN A 113 -7.79 21.06 15.43
N SER A 114 -6.76 20.69 16.19
CA SER A 114 -5.77 21.66 16.70
C SER A 114 -5.00 22.35 15.56
N GLU A 115 -4.67 21.62 14.47
CA GLU A 115 -4.09 22.21 13.25
C GLU A 115 -5.07 23.18 12.57
N LEU A 116 -6.33 22.82 12.46
CA LEU A 116 -7.38 23.64 11.88
C LEU A 116 -7.55 24.96 12.65
N ASP A 117 -7.65 24.88 13.97
CA ASP A 117 -7.74 26.06 14.85
C ASP A 117 -6.55 26.98 14.66
N ARG A 118 -5.33 26.42 14.54
CA ARG A 118 -4.13 27.20 14.30
C ARG A 118 -4.16 27.92 12.96
N TYR A 119 -4.61 27.27 11.88
CA TYR A 119 -4.73 27.91 10.57
C TYR A 119 -5.83 28.98 10.54
N CYS A 120 -6.95 28.75 11.20
CA CYS A 120 -8.00 29.74 11.37
C CYS A 120 -7.49 30.97 12.12
N ASN A 121 -6.76 30.79 13.22
CA ASN A 121 -6.14 31.87 13.98
C ASN A 121 -5.11 32.64 13.14
N PHE A 122 -4.28 32.00 12.37
CA PHE A 122 -3.36 32.69 11.47
C PHE A 122 -4.09 33.50 10.41
N ARG A 123 -5.18 32.98 9.83
CA ARG A 123 -6.00 33.72 8.87
C ARG A 123 -6.65 34.95 9.48
N MET A 124 -7.09 34.91 10.76
CA MET A 124 -7.59 36.06 11.46
C MET A 124 -6.50 37.11 11.70
N LYS A 125 -5.32 36.71 12.15
CA LYS A 125 -4.17 37.61 12.35
C LYS A 125 -3.70 38.30 11.08
N LEU A 126 -3.87 37.70 9.91
CA LEU A 126 -3.59 38.38 8.64
C LEU A 126 -4.47 39.57 8.40
N TYR A 127 -5.74 39.50 8.81
CA TYR A 127 -6.65 40.66 8.72
C TYR A 127 -6.23 41.79 9.65
N GLU A 128 -5.79 41.46 10.86
CA GLU A 128 -5.24 42.44 11.81
C GLU A 128 -3.97 43.08 11.24
N ALA A 129 -3.04 42.28 10.71
CA ALA A 129 -1.80 42.80 10.11
C ALA A 129 -2.04 43.72 8.89
N LEU A 130 -3.08 43.45 8.10
CA LEU A 130 -3.46 44.32 6.99
C LEU A 130 -4.04 45.66 7.51
N ASN A 131 -4.86 45.63 8.57
CA ASN A 131 -5.42 46.83 9.16
C ASN A 131 -4.37 47.71 9.86
N ASP A 132 -3.31 47.09 10.35
CA ASP A 132 -2.18 47.76 11.01
C ASP A 132 -1.07 48.16 10.00
N ASP A 133 -1.34 48.08 8.70
CA ASP A 133 -0.42 48.41 7.61
C ASP A 133 0.93 47.64 7.67
N LEU A 134 0.95 46.48 8.34
CA LEU A 134 2.14 45.60 8.46
C LEU A 134 2.40 44.75 7.21
N ILE A 135 1.37 44.46 6.42
CA ILE A 135 1.44 43.75 5.13
C ILE A 135 0.60 44.52 4.10
N ASP A 136 1.00 44.42 2.83
CA ASP A 136 0.23 44.97 1.74
C ASP A 136 -0.95 44.06 1.32
N ARG A 137 -1.80 44.58 0.43
CA ARG A 137 -3.01 43.88 0.00
C ARG A 137 -2.69 42.61 -0.83
N ASP A 138 -1.63 42.62 -1.62
CA ASP A 138 -1.21 41.49 -2.46
C ASP A 138 -0.64 40.37 -1.59
N GLU A 139 0.16 40.72 -0.59
CA GLU A 139 0.66 39.79 0.42
C GLU A 139 -0.46 39.15 1.22
N TYR A 140 -1.43 39.97 1.67
CA TYR A 140 -2.62 39.50 2.38
C TYR A 140 -3.40 38.48 1.53
N GLU A 141 -3.72 38.80 0.27
CA GLU A 141 -4.50 37.89 -0.59
C GLU A 141 -3.77 36.57 -0.83
N LYS A 142 -2.47 36.62 -1.04
CA LYS A 142 -1.63 35.45 -1.25
C LYS A 142 -1.61 34.53 -0.02
N MET A 143 -1.40 35.10 1.15
CA MET A 143 -1.39 34.35 2.42
C MET A 143 -2.78 33.82 2.78
N ARG A 144 -3.84 34.65 2.62
CA ARG A 144 -5.22 34.24 2.84
C ARG A 144 -5.60 33.03 2.00
N ASN A 145 -5.26 33.04 0.69
CA ASN A 145 -5.57 31.94 -0.21
C ASN A 145 -4.82 30.66 0.20
N LYS A 146 -3.56 30.78 0.62
CA LYS A 146 -2.76 29.67 1.15
C LYS A 146 -3.43 29.06 2.38
N TYR A 147 -3.78 29.85 3.40
CA TYR A 147 -4.42 29.33 4.62
C TYR A 147 -5.82 28.79 4.35
N THR A 148 -6.57 29.37 3.41
CA THR A 148 -7.87 28.83 3.00
C THR A 148 -7.71 27.44 2.42
N GLY A 149 -6.75 27.19 1.52
CA GLY A 149 -6.48 25.86 0.99
C GLY A 149 -6.06 24.86 2.08
N MET A 150 -5.21 25.27 3.03
CA MET A 150 -4.81 24.41 4.17
C MET A 150 -5.98 24.07 5.09
N ILE A 151 -6.90 25.00 5.31
CA ILE A 151 -8.13 24.78 6.09
C ILE A 151 -9.01 23.74 5.38
N GLU A 152 -9.31 23.93 4.09
CA GLU A 152 -10.13 23.03 3.30
C GLU A 152 -9.56 21.60 3.25
N GLU A 153 -8.25 21.48 3.06
CA GLU A 153 -7.55 20.19 3.07
C GLU A 153 -7.66 19.52 4.44
N THR A 154 -7.43 20.27 5.53
CA THR A 154 -7.50 19.74 6.90
C THR A 154 -8.93 19.32 7.26
N GLU A 155 -9.95 20.09 6.89
CA GLU A 155 -11.36 19.71 7.06
C GLU A 155 -11.73 18.45 6.29
N ASN A 156 -11.19 18.28 5.07
CA ASN A 156 -11.39 17.05 4.30
C ASN A 156 -10.79 15.83 5.00
N ILE A 157 -9.57 15.97 5.57
CA ILE A 157 -8.93 14.90 6.34
C ILE A 157 -9.75 14.55 7.58
N ILE A 158 -10.24 15.56 8.32
CA ILE A 158 -11.09 15.34 9.51
C ILE A 158 -12.37 14.60 9.13
N ARG A 159 -13.02 14.96 8.01
CA ARG A 159 -14.21 14.26 7.52
C ARG A 159 -13.92 12.80 7.20
N GLN A 160 -12.80 12.49 6.55
CA GLN A 160 -12.40 11.12 6.24
C GLN A 160 -12.12 10.31 7.50
N LEU A 161 -11.33 10.84 8.44
CA LEU A 161 -11.05 10.19 9.73
C LEU A 161 -12.32 9.93 10.54
N SER A 162 -13.26 10.89 10.54
CA SER A 162 -14.55 10.77 11.24
C SER A 162 -15.44 9.68 10.60
N ALA A 163 -15.46 9.60 9.28
CA ALA A 163 -16.18 8.54 8.56
C ALA A 163 -15.58 7.16 8.83
N ASP A 164 -14.25 7.05 8.91
CA ASP A 164 -13.56 5.80 9.22
C ASP A 164 -13.79 5.38 10.68
N ARG A 165 -13.85 6.35 11.60
CA ARG A 165 -14.24 6.12 13.00
C ARG A 165 -15.66 5.57 13.10
N GLU A 166 -16.62 6.15 12.38
CA GLU A 166 -18.00 5.71 12.38
C GLU A 166 -18.15 4.30 11.78
N LYS A 167 -17.45 4.01 10.67
CA LYS A 167 -17.39 2.64 10.12
C LYS A 167 -16.81 1.66 11.13
N SER A 168 -15.79 2.05 11.90
CA SER A 168 -15.19 1.19 12.93
C SER A 168 -16.11 0.92 14.12
N LEU A 169 -17.06 1.82 14.40
CA LEU A 169 -18.09 1.61 15.40
C LEU A 169 -19.24 0.70 14.92
N THR A 170 -19.53 0.74 13.61
CA THR A 170 -20.67 0.03 13.02
C THR A 170 -20.29 -1.33 12.42
N ASN A 171 -19.04 -1.51 11.99
CA ASN A 171 -18.58 -2.75 11.36
C ASN A 171 -17.90 -3.68 12.36
N THR A 172 -18.53 -4.81 12.56
CA THR A 172 -17.99 -5.99 13.22
C THR A 172 -16.80 -6.52 12.41
N THR A 173 -15.60 -6.34 12.94
CA THR A 173 -14.31 -6.92 12.57
C THR A 173 -13.53 -6.31 11.38
N PRO A 174 -12.58 -5.38 11.67
CA PRO A 174 -11.53 -4.97 10.73
C PRO A 174 -10.57 -6.10 10.32
N ARG A 175 -10.84 -7.35 10.71
CA ARG A 175 -9.92 -8.50 10.59
C ARG A 175 -10.36 -9.57 9.60
N ASP A 176 -11.48 -9.37 8.89
CA ASP A 176 -12.00 -10.35 7.91
C ASP A 176 -10.99 -10.67 6.80
N TRP A 177 -10.11 -9.71 6.48
CA TRP A 177 -9.03 -9.93 5.55
C TRP A 177 -7.99 -10.97 6.05
N MET A 178 -7.69 -11.02 7.37
CA MET A 178 -6.79 -12.04 7.94
C MET A 178 -7.37 -13.44 7.79
N ALA A 179 -8.67 -13.60 8.06
CA ALA A 179 -9.36 -14.86 7.83
C ALA A 179 -9.35 -15.27 6.34
N SER A 180 -9.47 -14.31 5.41
CA SER A 180 -9.41 -14.59 3.99
C SER A 180 -8.02 -15.07 3.52
N ILE A 181 -6.96 -14.72 4.26
CA ILE A 181 -5.59 -15.13 4.00
C ILE A 181 -5.31 -16.54 4.57
N ALA A 182 -5.97 -16.92 5.65
CA ALA A 182 -5.78 -18.22 6.29
C ALA A 182 -5.99 -19.41 5.32
N LYS A 183 -6.84 -19.24 4.29
CA LYS A 183 -7.06 -20.27 3.25
C LYS A 183 -5.79 -20.59 2.43
N PHE A 184 -4.80 -19.70 2.44
CA PHE A 184 -3.52 -19.91 1.74
C PHE A 184 -2.43 -20.49 2.66
N LYS A 185 -2.74 -20.87 3.90
CA LYS A 185 -1.77 -21.51 4.81
C LYS A 185 -1.21 -22.77 4.17
N GLY A 186 0.12 -22.90 4.19
CA GLY A 186 0.81 -24.10 3.69
C GLY A 186 0.83 -24.27 2.17
N ILE A 187 0.64 -23.20 1.40
CA ILE A 187 0.75 -23.26 -0.07
C ILE A 187 2.17 -23.72 -0.49
N THR A 188 2.23 -24.68 -1.40
CA THR A 188 3.48 -25.23 -1.96
C THR A 188 3.77 -24.74 -3.37
N ALA A 189 2.79 -24.11 -4.02
CA ALA A 189 2.90 -23.55 -5.36
C ALA A 189 2.13 -22.22 -5.44
N LEU A 190 2.63 -21.29 -6.29
CA LEU A 190 1.93 -20.05 -6.54
C LEU A 190 0.65 -20.28 -7.33
N SER A 191 -0.48 -19.87 -6.77
CA SER A 191 -1.73 -19.70 -7.49
C SER A 191 -1.93 -18.24 -7.87
N ARG A 192 -2.64 -18.00 -8.97
CA ARG A 192 -3.01 -16.62 -9.37
C ARG A 192 -3.83 -15.92 -8.29
N GLU A 193 -4.73 -16.66 -7.66
CA GLU A 193 -5.59 -16.15 -6.59
C GLU A 193 -4.76 -15.67 -5.39
N ALA A 194 -3.81 -16.47 -4.90
CA ALA A 194 -2.93 -16.09 -3.81
C ALA A 194 -2.12 -14.83 -4.14
N VAL A 195 -1.58 -14.74 -5.36
CA VAL A 195 -0.79 -13.57 -5.78
C VAL A 195 -1.66 -12.31 -5.80
N ILE A 196 -2.85 -12.34 -6.41
CA ILE A 196 -3.72 -11.15 -6.49
C ILE A 196 -4.20 -10.73 -5.10
N THR A 197 -4.49 -11.69 -4.23
CA THR A 197 -4.99 -11.41 -2.87
C THR A 197 -3.90 -10.77 -2.00
N LEU A 198 -2.66 -11.21 -2.10
CA LEU A 198 -1.61 -10.85 -1.16
C LEU A 198 -0.64 -9.79 -1.69
N VAL A 199 -0.43 -9.71 -3.00
CA VAL A 199 0.60 -8.87 -3.61
C VAL A 199 -0.04 -7.74 -4.43
N ASP A 200 0.43 -6.52 -4.20
CA ASP A 200 0.11 -5.37 -5.08
C ASP A 200 1.06 -5.35 -6.27
N ARG A 201 2.37 -5.30 -6.04
CA ARG A 201 3.38 -5.22 -7.10
C ARG A 201 4.67 -5.93 -6.72
N ILE A 202 5.39 -6.41 -7.76
CA ILE A 202 6.72 -7.00 -7.66
C ILE A 202 7.66 -6.16 -8.52
N TYR A 203 8.70 -5.59 -7.92
CA TYR A 203 9.72 -4.83 -8.62
C TYR A 203 11.01 -5.63 -8.73
N VAL A 204 11.57 -5.71 -9.94
CA VAL A 204 12.83 -6.38 -10.24
C VAL A 204 13.90 -5.33 -10.53
N TYR A 205 14.98 -5.38 -9.77
CA TYR A 205 16.16 -4.52 -9.93
C TYR A 205 17.18 -5.14 -10.89
N GLU A 206 18.14 -4.34 -11.36
CA GLU A 206 19.18 -4.77 -12.29
C GLU A 206 20.10 -5.85 -11.68
N ASP A 207 20.45 -5.72 -10.42
CA ASP A 207 21.23 -6.67 -9.62
C ASP A 207 20.46 -7.94 -9.24
N LYS A 208 19.27 -8.13 -9.80
CA LYS A 208 18.33 -9.24 -9.52
C LYS A 208 17.78 -9.28 -8.10
N HIS A 209 17.92 -8.19 -7.36
CA HIS A 209 17.13 -7.98 -6.16
C HIS A 209 15.66 -7.81 -6.53
N ILE A 210 14.74 -8.25 -5.66
CA ILE A 210 13.31 -8.03 -5.83
C ILE A 210 12.72 -7.32 -4.61
N ARG A 211 11.76 -6.43 -4.85
CA ARG A 211 10.90 -5.85 -3.83
C ARG A 211 9.47 -6.28 -4.09
N ILE A 212 8.79 -6.72 -3.05
CA ILE A 212 7.38 -7.13 -3.11
C ILE A 212 6.60 -6.15 -2.24
N ASP A 213 5.64 -5.48 -2.84
CA ASP A 213 4.68 -4.64 -2.12
C ASP A 213 3.42 -5.49 -1.88
N PHE A 214 3.05 -5.67 -0.62
CA PHE A 214 1.89 -6.45 -0.18
C PHE A 214 0.66 -5.57 0.03
N ASN A 215 -0.52 -6.11 -0.27
CA ASN A 215 -1.79 -5.40 -0.18
C ASN A 215 -2.14 -4.92 1.25
N PHE A 216 -1.69 -5.65 2.29
CA PHE A 216 -2.09 -5.41 3.70
C PHE A 216 -0.94 -4.84 4.55
N ARG A 217 0.01 -4.15 3.92
CA ARG A 217 1.20 -3.65 4.61
C ARG A 217 0.85 -2.66 5.73
N ASN A 218 -0.07 -1.73 5.46
CA ASN A 218 -0.46 -0.69 6.40
C ASN A 218 -1.27 -1.27 7.56
N GLU A 219 -2.24 -2.14 7.26
CA GLU A 219 -3.06 -2.80 8.24
C GLU A 219 -2.23 -3.69 9.18
N LEU A 220 -1.31 -4.48 8.61
CA LEU A 220 -0.43 -5.33 9.41
C LEU A 220 0.51 -4.51 10.30
N SER A 221 1.06 -3.39 9.82
CA SER A 221 1.90 -2.49 10.61
C SER A 221 1.12 -1.91 11.79
N TYR A 222 -0.11 -1.51 11.56
CA TYR A 222 -1.01 -1.01 12.59
C TYR A 222 -1.25 -2.04 13.71
N TYR A 223 -1.57 -3.30 13.36
CA TYR A 223 -1.78 -4.33 14.38
C TYR A 223 -0.51 -4.69 15.14
N LYS A 224 0.66 -4.65 14.50
CA LYS A 224 1.95 -4.83 15.18
C LYS A 224 2.23 -3.73 16.19
N GLU A 225 1.91 -2.47 15.88
CA GLU A 225 2.03 -1.35 16.84
C GLU A 225 1.15 -1.56 18.09
N ILE A 226 -0.08 -2.06 17.92
CA ILE A 226 -0.97 -2.39 19.05
C ILE A 226 -0.34 -3.46 19.94
N LEU A 227 0.26 -4.50 19.36
CA LEU A 227 0.90 -5.58 20.11
C LEU A 227 2.13 -5.09 20.87
N GLN A 228 2.97 -4.22 20.26
CA GLN A 228 4.17 -3.68 20.88
C GLN A 228 3.88 -2.76 22.07
N GLN A 229 2.83 -1.95 22.02
CA GLN A 229 2.43 -1.06 23.12
C GLN A 229 2.07 -1.82 24.41
N LYS A 230 1.83 -3.12 24.36
CA LYS A 230 1.51 -3.96 25.51
C LYS A 230 2.76 -4.49 26.23
N GLU A 231 3.90 -4.59 25.56
CA GLU A 231 5.14 -5.08 26.19
C GLU A 231 5.84 -4.03 27.07
N VAL A 232 5.39 -2.77 27.00
CA VAL A 232 5.98 -1.62 27.69
C VAL A 232 5.13 -1.13 28.89
N GLY A 233 3.97 -1.70 29.11
CA GLY A 233 3.03 -1.36 30.21
C GLY A 233 2.75 -2.55 31.12
#